data_f46c12160b8d4ef57920ec4383d93a8a
#
_entry.id   f46c12160b8d4ef57920ec4383d93a8a
#
_cell.length_a   1.000
_cell.length_b   1.000
_cell.length_c   1.000
_cell.angle_alpha   90.00
_cell.angle_beta   90.00
_cell.angle_gamma   90.00
#
_symmetry.space_group_name_H-M   'P 1'
#
loop_
_entity.id
_entity.type
_entity.pdbx_description
1 polymer ?
#
loop_
_entity_poly.entity_id
_entity_poly.type
_entity_poly.pdbx_seq_one_letter_code
_entity_poly.pdbx_strand_id
1 'polypeptide(L)'
;MSAPSRGVHGLHHITAIAGPAQENLDFYAGILGMRLVKKSVNQDDPGTYHLFYADAEGHPGTDLTFFPWSEMAPPRHGHGLAVEVSLEVPGGSLGFWGDRLAGYGFIPGGVESRFGEPTLPVTDPHGLSLTLVEARETRRPFAPWSGSPVPPERQVRGLHGARLWERDPPTTAAFLQENLGFRKLAEEGPWVRYGFDDAPGIVDVRESPEARRGAWGVGAVHHLAWSVSDEAHQLAVRERVERAGARPTPVIDRFWFRSVYFLEPGGVLFELATEGPG
;
A
#
# COMPACT_ATOMS: atom_id res chain seq x y z
N MET A 1 0.12 16.57 -28.09
CA MET A 1 0.83 15.64 -27.19
C MET A 1 1.02 16.37 -25.86
N SER A 2 0.30 16.00 -24.80
CA SER A 2 0.53 16.56 -23.46
C SER A 2 1.95 16.19 -23.02
N ALA A 3 2.63 17.14 -22.34
CA ALA A 3 3.93 16.85 -21.74
C ALA A 3 3.78 15.62 -20.83
N PRO A 4 4.75 14.68 -20.82
CA PRO A 4 4.68 13.53 -19.93
C PRO A 4 4.50 14.04 -18.49
N SER A 5 3.60 13.40 -17.75
CA SER A 5 3.34 13.74 -16.35
C SER A 5 4.67 13.70 -15.60
N ARG A 6 4.96 14.76 -14.83
CA ARG A 6 6.25 14.86 -14.12
C ARG A 6 6.33 13.95 -12.89
N GLY A 7 5.25 13.33 -12.47
CA GLY A 7 5.14 12.51 -11.27
C GLY A 7 4.71 11.07 -11.56
N VAL A 8 4.51 10.30 -10.51
CA VAL A 8 3.93 8.96 -10.58
C VAL A 8 2.40 9.05 -10.76
N HIS A 9 1.75 7.94 -11.13
CA HIS A 9 0.33 7.90 -11.46
C HIS A 9 -0.54 7.27 -10.37
N GLY A 10 -0.11 7.32 -9.11
CA GLY A 10 -0.81 6.73 -7.97
C GLY A 10 -0.17 5.43 -7.49
N LEU A 11 -0.87 4.72 -6.59
CA LEU A 11 -0.42 3.44 -6.08
C LEU A 11 -0.55 2.34 -7.14
N HIS A 12 0.52 1.55 -7.29
CA HIS A 12 0.53 0.31 -8.07
C HIS A 12 0.20 -0.90 -7.16
N HIS A 13 0.99 -1.11 -6.11
CA HIS A 13 0.76 -2.13 -5.11
C HIS A 13 1.42 -1.74 -3.77
N ILE A 14 1.06 -2.48 -2.73
CA ILE A 14 1.75 -2.44 -1.43
C ILE A 14 2.21 -3.85 -1.10
N THR A 15 3.45 -4.01 -0.67
CA THR A 15 3.98 -5.29 -0.20
C THR A 15 4.19 -5.24 1.30
N ALA A 16 3.72 -6.27 1.99
CA ALA A 16 3.90 -6.46 3.43
C ALA A 16 4.57 -7.79 3.74
N ILE A 17 5.04 -7.94 4.97
CA ILE A 17 5.66 -9.16 5.48
C ILE A 17 4.61 -9.91 6.30
N ALA A 18 4.37 -11.16 5.96
CA ALA A 18 3.42 -12.02 6.64
C ALA A 18 4.11 -13.15 7.42
N GLY A 19 3.38 -13.75 8.33
CA GLY A 19 3.68 -15.05 8.91
C GLY A 19 3.32 -16.19 7.96
N PRO A 20 2.77 -17.33 8.46
CA PRO A 20 2.46 -18.48 7.62
C PRO A 20 1.56 -18.17 6.43
N ALA A 21 1.96 -18.65 5.24
CA ALA A 21 1.27 -18.36 3.98
C ALA A 21 -0.20 -18.80 3.98
N GLN A 22 -0.54 -19.91 4.67
CA GLN A 22 -1.92 -20.39 4.73
C GLN A 22 -2.80 -19.46 5.56
N GLU A 23 -2.33 -18.99 6.70
CA GLU A 23 -3.07 -18.06 7.55
C GLU A 23 -3.29 -16.72 6.82
N ASN A 24 -2.28 -16.28 6.05
CA ASN A 24 -2.40 -15.11 5.20
C ASN A 24 -3.49 -15.30 4.13
N LEU A 25 -3.51 -16.46 3.44
CA LEU A 25 -4.53 -16.81 2.46
C LEU A 25 -5.94 -16.84 3.06
N ASP A 26 -6.08 -17.48 4.22
CA ASP A 26 -7.37 -17.63 4.92
C ASP A 26 -7.94 -16.24 5.29
N PHE A 27 -7.09 -15.30 5.66
CA PHE A 27 -7.52 -13.95 5.98
C PHE A 27 -7.85 -13.12 4.72
N TYR A 28 -6.91 -12.99 3.78
CA TYR A 28 -7.09 -12.08 2.63
C TYR A 28 -8.07 -12.60 1.59
N ALA A 29 -8.06 -13.89 1.30
CA ALA A 29 -9.03 -14.47 0.38
C ALA A 29 -10.30 -14.96 1.10
N GLY A 30 -10.18 -15.62 2.25
CA GLY A 30 -11.32 -16.19 2.96
C GLY A 30 -12.16 -15.15 3.69
N ILE A 31 -11.54 -14.21 4.39
CA ILE A 31 -12.25 -13.21 5.22
C ILE A 31 -12.44 -11.91 4.46
N LEU A 32 -11.38 -11.30 3.92
CA LEU A 32 -11.51 -10.05 3.16
C LEU A 32 -12.07 -10.25 1.75
N GLY A 33 -12.08 -11.49 1.24
CA GLY A 33 -12.70 -11.81 -0.04
C GLY A 33 -11.94 -11.28 -1.27
N MET A 34 -10.67 -10.94 -1.12
CA MET A 34 -9.81 -10.55 -2.24
C MET A 34 -9.37 -11.79 -3.03
N ARG A 35 -9.18 -11.67 -4.34
CA ARG A 35 -8.70 -12.78 -5.15
C ARG A 35 -7.20 -12.96 -4.99
N LEU A 36 -6.73 -14.18 -4.70
CA LEU A 36 -5.32 -14.54 -4.91
C LEU A 36 -5.07 -14.63 -6.42
N VAL A 37 -4.66 -13.51 -7.03
CA VAL A 37 -4.46 -13.41 -8.48
C VAL A 37 -3.16 -14.07 -8.93
N LYS A 38 -2.17 -14.12 -8.02
CA LYS A 38 -0.87 -14.73 -8.31
C LYS A 38 -0.23 -15.31 -7.06
N LYS A 39 0.33 -16.51 -7.20
CA LYS A 39 1.29 -17.11 -6.27
C LYS A 39 2.58 -17.36 -7.02
N SER A 40 3.65 -16.68 -6.63
CA SER A 40 4.97 -16.77 -7.24
C SER A 40 6.01 -17.01 -6.15
N VAL A 41 7.29 -16.98 -6.52
CA VAL A 41 8.41 -16.90 -5.57
C VAL A 41 8.92 -15.47 -5.50
N ASN A 42 9.48 -15.11 -4.36
CA ASN A 42 10.25 -13.88 -4.26
C ASN A 42 11.54 -14.04 -5.08
N GLN A 43 11.79 -13.18 -6.06
CA GLN A 43 12.95 -13.29 -6.95
C GLN A 43 14.28 -13.03 -6.23
N ASP A 44 14.25 -12.25 -5.15
CA ASP A 44 15.43 -11.93 -4.33
C ASP A 44 15.66 -12.99 -3.23
N ASP A 45 14.63 -13.81 -2.92
CA ASP A 45 14.65 -14.91 -1.96
C ASP A 45 13.81 -16.08 -2.48
N PRO A 46 14.30 -16.90 -3.42
CA PRO A 46 13.52 -17.94 -4.10
C PRO A 46 12.96 -19.04 -3.19
N GLY A 47 13.41 -19.11 -1.95
CA GLY A 47 12.86 -20.00 -0.91
C GLY A 47 11.51 -19.55 -0.36
N THR A 48 11.10 -18.32 -0.65
CA THR A 48 9.90 -17.69 -0.11
C THR A 48 8.86 -17.43 -1.19
N TYR A 49 7.59 -17.65 -0.89
CA TYR A 49 6.50 -17.27 -1.79
C TYR A 49 6.38 -15.74 -1.91
N HIS A 50 5.77 -15.31 -3.01
CA HIS A 50 5.22 -13.98 -3.17
C HIS A 50 3.73 -14.13 -3.52
N LEU A 51 2.85 -13.69 -2.61
CA LEU A 51 1.40 -13.81 -2.71
C LEU A 51 0.83 -12.46 -3.13
N PHE A 52 -0.11 -12.45 -4.10
CA PHE A 52 -0.72 -11.24 -4.63
C PHE A 52 -2.23 -11.33 -4.51
N TYR A 53 -2.85 -10.42 -3.76
CA TYR A 53 -4.29 -10.32 -3.59
C TYR A 53 -4.80 -9.02 -4.20
N ALA A 54 -5.75 -9.14 -5.12
CA ALA A 54 -6.27 -8.00 -5.85
C ALA A 54 -7.78 -8.14 -6.11
N ASP A 55 -8.29 -7.31 -7.01
CA ASP A 55 -9.61 -7.50 -7.62
C ASP A 55 -9.61 -8.71 -8.57
N ALA A 56 -10.71 -8.96 -9.30
CA ALA A 56 -10.80 -10.13 -10.17
C ALA A 56 -9.78 -10.13 -11.34
N GLU A 57 -9.29 -8.99 -11.75
CA GLU A 57 -8.41 -8.83 -12.92
C GLU A 57 -6.98 -8.42 -12.58
N GLY A 58 -6.69 -8.08 -11.30
CA GLY A 58 -5.37 -7.65 -10.88
C GLY A 58 -5.02 -6.24 -11.37
N HIS A 59 -5.98 -5.34 -11.35
CA HIS A 59 -5.73 -3.95 -11.77
C HIS A 59 -4.71 -3.26 -10.86
N PRO A 60 -3.78 -2.46 -11.41
CA PRO A 60 -2.87 -1.64 -10.61
C PRO A 60 -3.62 -0.81 -9.56
N GLY A 61 -3.08 -0.75 -8.35
CA GLY A 61 -3.74 -0.08 -7.22
C GLY A 61 -4.75 -0.94 -6.47
N THR A 62 -5.01 -2.18 -6.90
CA THR A 62 -5.81 -3.14 -6.14
C THR A 62 -4.96 -4.18 -5.42
N ASP A 63 -3.70 -4.31 -5.80
CA ASP A 63 -2.79 -5.34 -5.32
C ASP A 63 -2.21 -5.05 -3.93
N LEU A 64 -2.56 -5.89 -2.95
CA LEU A 64 -1.85 -6.03 -1.68
C LEU A 64 -1.08 -7.34 -1.71
N THR A 65 0.25 -7.28 -1.56
CA THR A 65 1.12 -8.44 -1.76
C THR A 65 1.91 -8.79 -0.51
N PHE A 66 2.38 -10.04 -0.39
CA PHE A 66 3.02 -10.51 0.82
C PHE A 66 4.24 -11.39 0.56
N PHE A 67 5.26 -11.17 1.41
CA PHE A 67 6.36 -12.11 1.62
C PHE A 67 6.13 -12.85 2.94
N PRO A 68 5.78 -14.16 2.94
CA PRO A 68 5.59 -14.94 4.17
C PRO A 68 6.95 -15.33 4.77
N TRP A 69 7.62 -14.39 5.42
CA TRP A 69 8.85 -14.59 6.18
C TRP A 69 8.56 -14.94 7.65
N SER A 70 7.94 -16.08 7.87
CA SER A 70 7.39 -16.51 9.16
C SER A 70 8.40 -16.53 10.32
N GLU A 71 9.68 -16.66 10.01
CA GLU A 71 10.76 -16.74 11.01
C GLU A 71 11.22 -15.36 11.51
N MET A 72 10.75 -14.28 10.89
CA MET A 72 11.09 -12.94 11.38
C MET A 72 10.36 -12.64 12.69
N ALA A 73 11.04 -11.92 13.57
CA ALA A 73 10.41 -11.34 14.75
C ALA A 73 9.33 -10.29 14.36
N PRO A 74 8.39 -9.95 15.26
CA PRO A 74 7.49 -8.82 15.05
C PRO A 74 8.25 -7.53 14.75
N PRO A 75 7.64 -6.54 14.05
CA PRO A 75 8.30 -5.30 13.68
C PRO A 75 8.63 -4.46 14.92
N ARG A 76 9.68 -3.70 14.82
CA ARG A 76 9.93 -2.63 15.78
C ARG A 76 9.40 -1.32 15.22
N HIS A 77 8.33 -0.79 15.78
CA HIS A 77 7.77 0.49 15.38
C HIS A 77 8.76 1.65 15.61
N GLY A 78 8.75 2.61 14.72
CA GLY A 78 9.60 3.78 14.74
C GLY A 78 9.55 4.56 13.43
N HIS A 79 10.35 5.63 13.32
CA HIS A 79 10.38 6.43 12.09
C HIS A 79 10.97 5.66 10.90
N GLY A 80 10.58 6.05 9.68
CA GLY A 80 11.02 5.44 8.42
C GLY A 80 10.30 4.13 8.11
N LEU A 81 9.05 3.99 8.56
CA LEU A 81 8.16 2.87 8.22
C LEU A 81 6.78 3.37 7.79
N ALA A 82 6.18 2.64 6.86
CA ALA A 82 4.74 2.62 6.69
C ALA A 82 4.15 1.72 7.78
N VAL A 83 3.28 2.30 8.61
CA VAL A 83 2.77 1.66 9.84
C VAL A 83 1.33 1.15 9.71
N GLU A 84 0.65 1.49 8.63
CA GLU A 84 -0.74 1.08 8.38
C GLU A 84 -1.00 1.08 6.87
N VAL A 85 -1.82 0.14 6.40
CA VAL A 85 -2.37 0.09 5.03
C VAL A 85 -3.86 0.37 5.10
N SER A 86 -4.36 1.25 4.24
CA SER A 86 -5.78 1.54 4.10
C SER A 86 -6.34 0.90 2.84
N LEU A 87 -7.46 0.17 2.98
CA LEU A 87 -8.19 -0.50 1.92
C LEU A 87 -9.53 0.20 1.68
N GLU A 88 -9.83 0.47 0.43
CA GLU A 88 -11.08 1.11 0.04
C GLU A 88 -12.24 0.10 0.02
N VAL A 89 -13.36 0.47 0.62
CA VAL A 89 -14.61 -0.28 0.58
C VAL A 89 -15.76 0.64 0.16
N PRO A 90 -16.86 0.09 -0.39
CA PRO A 90 -18.04 0.88 -0.78
C PRO A 90 -18.68 1.61 0.41
N GLY A 91 -19.26 2.78 0.15
CA GLY A 91 -20.00 3.54 1.15
C GLY A 91 -21.12 2.73 1.80
N GLY A 92 -21.32 2.88 3.10
CA GLY A 92 -22.26 2.10 3.91
C GLY A 92 -21.86 0.64 4.14
N SER A 93 -20.59 0.30 3.98
CA SER A 93 -20.08 -1.08 4.14
C SER A 93 -19.50 -1.38 5.50
N LEU A 94 -19.13 -0.39 6.31
CA LEU A 94 -18.36 -0.62 7.55
C LEU A 94 -19.15 -1.44 8.59
N GLY A 95 -20.48 -1.30 8.65
CA GLY A 95 -21.31 -2.17 9.52
C GLY A 95 -21.17 -3.64 9.15
N PHE A 96 -21.31 -3.97 7.85
CA PHE A 96 -21.10 -5.33 7.33
C PHE A 96 -19.69 -5.84 7.67
N TRP A 97 -18.66 -5.01 7.47
CA TRP A 97 -17.29 -5.40 7.75
C TRP A 97 -17.01 -5.61 9.23
N GLY A 98 -17.59 -4.76 10.10
CA GLY A 98 -17.50 -4.94 11.55
C GLY A 98 -18.07 -6.29 12.01
N ASP A 99 -19.30 -6.60 11.57
CA ASP A 99 -19.98 -7.86 11.91
C ASP A 99 -19.23 -9.06 11.33
N ARG A 100 -18.75 -8.98 10.08
CA ARG A 100 -18.01 -10.06 9.43
C ARG A 100 -16.69 -10.35 10.15
N LEU A 101 -15.88 -9.35 10.41
CA LEU A 101 -14.60 -9.51 11.12
C LEU A 101 -14.81 -10.10 12.52
N ALA A 102 -15.79 -9.58 13.27
CA ALA A 102 -16.14 -10.11 14.59
C ALA A 102 -16.62 -11.56 14.52
N GLY A 103 -17.39 -11.93 13.49
CA GLY A 103 -17.83 -13.31 13.26
C GLY A 103 -16.69 -14.32 13.03
N TYR A 104 -15.55 -13.85 12.55
CA TYR A 104 -14.31 -14.64 12.41
C TYR A 104 -13.35 -14.50 13.61
N GLY A 105 -13.75 -13.81 14.67
CA GLY A 105 -12.96 -13.68 15.90
C GLY A 105 -11.96 -12.53 15.90
N PHE A 106 -11.98 -11.65 14.88
CA PHE A 106 -11.20 -10.43 14.90
C PHE A 106 -11.92 -9.35 15.72
N ILE A 107 -11.15 -8.46 16.33
CA ILE A 107 -11.70 -7.32 17.10
C ILE A 107 -11.39 -6.05 16.32
N PRO A 108 -12.30 -5.59 15.44
CA PRO A 108 -12.12 -4.31 14.78
C PRO A 108 -12.22 -3.17 15.79
N GLY A 109 -11.57 -2.07 15.50
CA GLY A 109 -11.77 -0.83 16.25
C GLY A 109 -13.18 -0.27 16.08
N GLY A 110 -13.49 0.79 16.80
CA GLY A 110 -14.71 1.55 16.54
C GLY A 110 -14.65 2.25 15.18
N VAL A 111 -15.81 2.47 14.54
CA VAL A 111 -15.88 3.33 13.37
C VAL A 111 -15.48 4.75 13.79
N GLU A 112 -14.51 5.31 13.11
CA GLU A 112 -14.02 6.67 13.34
C GLU A 112 -14.02 7.47 12.03
N SER A 113 -13.78 8.77 12.10
CA SER A 113 -13.61 9.62 10.92
C SER A 113 -12.16 10.03 10.80
N ARG A 114 -11.59 9.88 9.60
CA ARG A 114 -10.24 10.36 9.26
C ARG A 114 -10.31 11.19 7.98
N PHE A 115 -9.94 12.45 8.08
CA PHE A 115 -10.07 13.41 6.97
C PHE A 115 -11.49 13.47 6.38
N GLY A 116 -12.50 13.27 7.26
CA GLY A 116 -13.92 13.25 6.87
C GLY A 116 -14.37 11.98 6.14
N GLU A 117 -13.58 10.92 6.12
CA GLU A 117 -13.93 9.60 5.59
C GLU A 117 -14.20 8.62 6.75
N PRO A 118 -15.34 7.88 6.74
CA PRO A 118 -15.58 6.83 7.74
C PRO A 118 -14.56 5.71 7.58
N THR A 119 -14.01 5.24 8.70
CA THR A 119 -12.95 4.22 8.72
C THR A 119 -13.18 3.19 9.80
N LEU A 120 -12.72 1.97 9.57
CA LEU A 120 -12.76 0.85 10.50
C LEU A 120 -11.37 0.22 10.62
N PRO A 121 -10.61 0.50 11.70
CA PRO A 121 -9.33 -0.13 11.93
C PRO A 121 -9.46 -1.61 12.28
N VAL A 122 -8.55 -2.43 11.80
CA VAL A 122 -8.43 -3.85 12.14
C VAL A 122 -6.96 -4.28 12.05
N THR A 123 -6.58 -5.28 12.80
CA THR A 123 -5.24 -5.91 12.71
C THR A 123 -5.39 -7.28 12.07
N ASP A 124 -4.55 -7.59 11.09
CA ASP A 124 -4.53 -8.91 10.46
C ASP A 124 -3.95 -9.98 11.40
N PRO A 125 -4.00 -11.29 11.07
CA PRO A 125 -3.48 -12.37 11.94
C PRO A 125 -2.01 -12.22 12.32
N HIS A 126 -1.25 -11.47 11.53
CA HIS A 126 0.19 -11.35 11.68
C HIS A 126 0.64 -10.00 12.25
N GLY A 127 -0.32 -9.15 12.66
CA GLY A 127 -0.03 -7.87 13.30
C GLY A 127 0.05 -6.68 12.35
N LEU A 128 -0.25 -6.85 11.05
CA LEU A 128 -0.35 -5.72 10.13
C LEU A 128 -1.57 -4.88 10.47
N SER A 129 -1.35 -3.58 10.71
CA SER A 129 -2.43 -2.63 10.89
C SER A 129 -3.09 -2.33 9.54
N LEU A 130 -4.37 -2.60 9.46
CA LEU A 130 -5.23 -2.31 8.33
C LEU A 130 -6.33 -1.32 8.73
N THR A 131 -6.81 -0.55 7.77
CA THR A 131 -7.99 0.29 7.94
C THR A 131 -8.88 0.15 6.71
N LEU A 132 -10.15 -0.25 6.90
CA LEU A 132 -11.15 -0.18 5.85
C LEU A 132 -11.71 1.25 5.79
N VAL A 133 -11.73 1.84 4.60
CA VAL A 133 -12.12 3.24 4.38
C VAL A 133 -13.29 3.29 3.42
N GLU A 134 -14.39 3.92 3.82
CA GLU A 134 -15.45 4.30 2.89
C GLU A 134 -15.02 5.55 2.13
N ALA A 135 -14.27 5.34 1.04
CA ALA A 135 -13.80 6.45 0.21
C ALA A 135 -14.97 7.15 -0.47
N ARG A 136 -14.88 8.48 -0.59
CA ARG A 136 -15.93 9.29 -1.22
C ARG A 136 -16.08 9.01 -2.71
N GLU A 137 -14.97 8.69 -3.38
CA GLU A 137 -14.91 8.42 -4.82
C GLU A 137 -13.90 7.31 -5.10
N THR A 138 -14.32 6.30 -5.84
CA THR A 138 -13.41 5.28 -6.38
C THR A 138 -12.86 5.78 -7.71
N ARG A 139 -11.54 6.02 -7.78
CA ARG A 139 -10.86 6.60 -8.95
C ARG A 139 -10.10 5.56 -9.78
N ARG A 140 -10.40 4.28 -9.59
CA ARG A 140 -9.71 3.17 -10.28
C ARG A 140 -10.69 2.19 -10.90
N PRO A 141 -10.29 1.46 -11.96
CA PRO A 141 -11.02 0.28 -12.40
C PRO A 141 -11.15 -0.73 -11.24
N PHE A 142 -12.27 -1.42 -11.19
CA PHE A 142 -12.51 -2.50 -10.25
C PHE A 142 -13.37 -3.59 -10.92
N ALA A 143 -12.89 -4.81 -10.89
CA ALA A 143 -13.62 -6.00 -11.35
C ALA A 143 -14.00 -6.85 -10.12
N PRO A 144 -15.31 -7.04 -9.83
CA PRO A 144 -15.74 -7.88 -8.71
C PRO A 144 -15.39 -9.34 -8.95
N TRP A 145 -14.81 -9.99 -7.94
CA TRP A 145 -14.50 -11.42 -8.02
C TRP A 145 -15.75 -12.25 -7.68
N SER A 146 -16.24 -13.03 -8.67
CA SER A 146 -17.45 -13.86 -8.51
C SER A 146 -17.26 -15.03 -7.54
N GLY A 147 -16.01 -15.48 -7.30
CA GLY A 147 -15.67 -16.52 -6.33
C GLY A 147 -15.46 -16.01 -4.90
N SER A 148 -15.63 -14.71 -4.66
CA SER A 148 -15.46 -14.11 -3.34
C SER A 148 -16.55 -14.57 -2.37
N PRO A 149 -16.19 -14.86 -1.09
CA PRO A 149 -17.16 -15.06 -0.03
C PRO A 149 -17.84 -13.75 0.43
N VAL A 150 -17.45 -12.60 -0.16
CA VAL A 150 -18.00 -11.27 0.12
C VAL A 150 -18.87 -10.84 -1.06
N PRO A 151 -20.12 -10.36 -0.82
CA PRO A 151 -20.99 -9.88 -1.88
C PRO A 151 -20.33 -8.77 -2.72
N PRO A 152 -20.54 -8.73 -4.05
CA PRO A 152 -19.85 -7.77 -4.95
C PRO A 152 -19.98 -6.30 -4.51
N GLU A 153 -21.14 -5.93 -3.96
CA GLU A 153 -21.41 -4.58 -3.47
C GLU A 153 -20.71 -4.22 -2.14
N ARG A 154 -20.01 -5.20 -1.53
CA ARG A 154 -19.27 -5.02 -0.28
C ARG A 154 -17.77 -5.30 -0.43
N GLN A 155 -17.33 -5.83 -1.59
CA GLN A 155 -15.93 -6.20 -1.80
C GLN A 155 -14.98 -5.02 -1.65
N VAL A 156 -13.77 -5.32 -1.18
CA VAL A 156 -12.64 -4.38 -1.17
C VAL A 156 -12.36 -3.90 -2.58
N ARG A 157 -12.31 -2.59 -2.78
CA ARG A 157 -12.13 -1.93 -4.09
C ARG A 157 -10.67 -1.75 -4.47
N GLY A 158 -9.77 -1.85 -3.51
CA GLY A 158 -8.32 -1.73 -3.70
C GLY A 158 -7.64 -0.94 -2.58
N LEU A 159 -6.45 -0.46 -2.87
CA LEU A 159 -5.63 0.29 -1.92
C LEU A 159 -6.12 1.74 -1.83
N HIS A 160 -6.50 2.20 -0.66
CA HIS A 160 -6.76 3.63 -0.43
C HIS A 160 -5.44 4.39 -0.20
N GLY A 161 -4.55 3.85 0.63
CA GLY A 161 -3.27 4.48 0.94
C GLY A 161 -2.49 3.81 2.05
N ALA A 162 -1.54 4.56 2.60
CA ALA A 162 -0.72 4.13 3.73
C ALA A 162 -0.43 5.29 4.70
N ARG A 163 -0.14 4.96 5.96
CA ARG A 163 0.33 5.91 6.98
C ARG A 163 1.81 5.74 7.23
N LEU A 164 2.55 6.86 7.20
CA LEU A 164 3.99 6.89 7.38
C LEU A 164 4.36 7.59 8.70
N TRP A 165 5.28 6.98 9.43
CA TRP A 165 5.94 7.62 10.57
C TRP A 165 7.32 8.09 10.16
N GLU A 166 7.55 9.41 10.22
CA GLU A 166 8.77 10.03 9.77
C GLU A 166 9.49 10.75 10.93
N ARG A 167 10.82 10.83 10.83
CA ARG A 167 11.59 11.63 11.76
C ARG A 167 11.48 13.13 11.45
N ASP A 168 11.41 13.44 10.16
CA ASP A 168 11.35 14.80 9.63
C ASP A 168 10.28 14.86 8.52
N PRO A 169 8.98 14.96 8.88
CA PRO A 169 7.90 15.05 7.91
C PRO A 169 8.05 16.12 6.83
N PRO A 170 8.56 17.35 7.12
CA PRO A 170 8.80 18.35 6.09
C PRO A 170 9.73 17.90 4.96
N THR A 171 10.81 17.19 5.28
CA THR A 171 11.76 16.67 4.27
C THR A 171 11.08 15.61 3.38
N THR A 172 10.33 14.66 3.96
CA THR A 172 9.52 13.70 3.19
C THR A 172 8.47 14.44 2.33
N ALA A 173 7.77 15.42 2.88
CA ALA A 173 6.76 16.19 2.16
C ALA A 173 7.33 16.92 0.93
N ALA A 174 8.48 17.59 1.08
CA ALA A 174 9.17 18.23 -0.04
C ALA A 174 9.55 17.22 -1.12
N PHE A 175 10.12 16.08 -0.72
CA PHE A 175 10.50 15.02 -1.65
C PHE A 175 9.30 14.49 -2.44
N LEU A 176 8.19 14.18 -1.78
CA LEU A 176 6.95 13.70 -2.40
C LEU A 176 6.42 14.71 -3.44
N GLN A 177 6.38 15.99 -3.09
CA GLN A 177 5.81 17.03 -3.95
C GLN A 177 6.72 17.37 -5.14
N GLU A 178 8.01 17.55 -4.90
CA GLU A 178 8.96 18.03 -5.92
C GLU A 178 9.38 16.93 -6.89
N ASN A 179 9.43 15.66 -6.43
CA ASN A 179 10.01 14.56 -7.20
C ASN A 179 9.00 13.52 -7.67
N LEU A 180 7.90 13.33 -6.94
CA LEU A 180 6.91 12.29 -7.25
C LEU A 180 5.55 12.86 -7.68
N GLY A 181 5.36 14.19 -7.61
CA GLY A 181 4.15 14.85 -8.09
C GLY A 181 2.97 14.81 -7.11
N PHE A 182 3.22 14.48 -5.86
CA PHE A 182 2.18 14.56 -4.84
C PHE A 182 1.79 16.01 -4.55
N ARG A 183 0.57 16.16 -4.04
CA ARG A 183 0.07 17.42 -3.50
C ARG A 183 -0.37 17.22 -2.06
N LYS A 184 -0.22 18.26 -1.24
CA LYS A 184 -0.85 18.30 0.07
C LYS A 184 -2.34 18.48 -0.13
N LEU A 185 -3.13 17.56 0.42
CA LEU A 185 -4.59 17.53 0.27
C LEU A 185 -5.31 18.03 1.51
N ALA A 186 -4.84 17.66 2.72
CA ALA A 186 -5.49 18.00 3.98
C ALA A 186 -4.54 17.87 5.17
N GLU A 187 -4.95 18.43 6.31
CA GLU A 187 -4.35 18.22 7.62
C GLU A 187 -5.43 17.84 8.63
N GLU A 188 -5.13 16.87 9.51
CA GLU A 188 -5.99 16.48 10.61
C GLU A 188 -5.17 16.00 11.80
N GLY A 189 -5.22 16.71 12.91
CA GLY A 189 -4.40 16.42 14.07
C GLY A 189 -2.91 16.42 13.74
N PRO A 190 -2.16 15.35 14.06
CA PRO A 190 -0.74 15.25 13.73
C PRO A 190 -0.46 14.79 12.29
N TRP A 191 -1.47 14.49 11.50
CA TRP A 191 -1.35 13.91 10.18
C TRP A 191 -1.51 14.92 9.06
N VAL A 192 -0.67 14.83 8.05
CA VAL A 192 -0.78 15.60 6.81
C VAL A 192 -0.96 14.59 5.67
N ARG A 193 -2.04 14.76 4.92
CA ARG A 193 -2.38 13.91 3.78
C ARG A 193 -1.79 14.45 2.50
N TYR A 194 -1.10 13.58 1.78
CA TYR A 194 -0.61 13.82 0.43
C TYR A 194 -1.20 12.81 -0.55
N GLY A 195 -1.42 13.23 -1.80
CA GLY A 195 -1.99 12.41 -2.85
C GLY A 195 -1.98 13.14 -4.19
N PHE A 196 -2.87 12.77 -5.08
CA PHE A 196 -2.97 13.28 -6.44
C PHE A 196 -4.36 13.87 -6.70
N ASP A 197 -4.47 14.79 -7.67
CA ASP A 197 -5.77 15.36 -8.05
C ASP A 197 -6.63 14.37 -8.83
N ASP A 198 -6.01 13.55 -9.66
CA ASP A 198 -6.65 12.71 -10.69
C ASP A 198 -6.21 11.23 -10.64
N ALA A 199 -5.42 10.83 -9.65
CA ALA A 199 -4.99 9.45 -9.49
C ALA A 199 -5.30 8.91 -8.08
N PRO A 200 -5.51 7.58 -7.92
CA PRO A 200 -5.76 6.97 -6.62
C PRO A 200 -4.48 6.79 -5.83
N GLY A 201 -4.62 6.74 -4.51
CA GLY A 201 -3.53 6.50 -3.59
C GLY A 201 -3.09 7.75 -2.86
N ILE A 202 -3.06 7.61 -1.55
CA ILE A 202 -2.64 8.66 -0.62
C ILE A 202 -1.54 8.15 0.30
N VAL A 203 -0.80 9.10 0.88
CA VAL A 203 0.00 8.87 2.08
C VAL A 203 -0.37 9.91 3.14
N ASP A 204 -0.65 9.42 4.34
CA ASP A 204 -0.77 10.26 5.53
C ASP A 204 0.57 10.24 6.26
N VAL A 205 1.19 11.38 6.42
CA VAL A 205 2.53 11.53 7.02
C VAL A 205 2.43 12.24 8.36
N ARG A 206 3.13 11.74 9.36
CA ARG A 206 3.30 12.42 10.65
C ARG A 206 4.70 12.19 11.22
N GLU A 207 5.07 13.06 12.18
CA GLU A 207 6.23 12.78 13.02
C GLU A 207 5.99 11.50 13.84
N SER A 208 7.01 10.63 13.87
CA SER A 208 6.94 9.40 14.64
C SER A 208 6.84 9.71 16.13
N PRO A 209 5.94 9.04 16.87
CA PRO A 209 5.92 9.12 18.32
C PRO A 209 7.15 8.44 18.95
N GLU A 210 7.86 7.61 18.17
CA GLU A 210 9.04 6.88 18.59
C GLU A 210 10.31 7.56 18.05
N ALA A 211 11.22 7.92 18.94
CA ALA A 211 12.47 8.57 18.57
C ALA A 211 13.45 7.67 17.79
N ARG A 212 13.28 6.34 17.89
CA ARG A 212 14.14 5.35 17.23
C ARG A 212 13.67 5.04 15.81
N ARG A 213 14.60 4.59 14.96
CA ARG A 213 14.25 4.04 13.65
C ARG A 213 13.46 2.76 13.80
N GLY A 214 12.44 2.59 12.96
CA GLY A 214 11.71 1.34 12.81
C GLY A 214 12.54 0.23 12.19
N ALA A 215 12.07 -1.00 12.30
CA ALA A 215 12.66 -2.16 11.64
C ALA A 215 11.53 -3.10 11.18
N TRP A 216 11.73 -3.70 10.02
CA TRP A 216 10.81 -4.70 9.47
C TRP A 216 10.68 -5.92 10.37
N GLY A 217 9.57 -6.60 10.25
CA GLY A 217 9.24 -7.86 10.89
C GLY A 217 7.90 -8.35 10.39
N VAL A 218 7.46 -9.50 10.87
CA VAL A 218 6.14 -10.07 10.54
C VAL A 218 5.04 -9.08 10.95
N GLY A 219 4.21 -8.65 9.99
CA GLY A 219 3.19 -7.61 10.18
C GLY A 219 3.65 -6.19 9.79
N ALA A 220 4.83 -6.03 9.21
CA ALA A 220 5.28 -4.74 8.68
C ALA A 220 4.95 -4.57 7.21
N VAL A 221 4.76 -3.33 6.77
CA VAL A 221 4.82 -2.97 5.36
C VAL A 221 6.29 -3.00 4.92
N HIS A 222 6.58 -3.72 3.82
CA HIS A 222 7.92 -3.78 3.23
C HIS A 222 8.19 -2.59 2.32
N HIS A 223 7.27 -2.31 1.37
CA HIS A 223 7.39 -1.18 0.46
C HIS A 223 6.04 -0.72 -0.11
N LEU A 224 6.05 0.50 -0.63
CA LEU A 224 4.96 1.11 -1.38
C LEU A 224 5.40 1.29 -2.83
N ALA A 225 4.66 0.70 -3.78
CA ALA A 225 4.96 0.83 -5.20
C ALA A 225 4.04 1.87 -5.86
N TRP A 226 4.66 2.74 -6.65
CA TRP A 226 4.02 3.83 -7.37
C TRP A 226 4.02 3.54 -8.87
N SER A 227 2.89 3.74 -9.53
CA SER A 227 2.72 3.51 -10.96
C SER A 227 3.50 4.50 -11.82
N VAL A 228 4.16 3.98 -12.83
CA VAL A 228 4.72 4.73 -13.96
C VAL A 228 4.27 4.05 -15.26
N SER A 229 3.96 4.84 -16.30
CA SER A 229 3.33 4.33 -17.51
C SER A 229 4.18 3.33 -18.31
N ASP A 230 5.50 3.55 -18.32
CA ASP A 230 6.44 2.77 -19.13
C ASP A 230 7.88 2.95 -18.63
N GLU A 231 8.84 2.25 -19.26
CA GLU A 231 10.26 2.33 -18.90
C GLU A 231 10.85 3.74 -19.06
N ALA A 232 10.46 4.48 -20.10
CA ALA A 232 10.98 5.83 -20.32
C ALA A 232 10.54 6.78 -19.20
N HIS A 233 9.28 6.66 -18.76
CA HIS A 233 8.76 7.39 -17.60
C HIS A 233 9.46 6.94 -16.32
N GLN A 234 9.63 5.62 -16.11
CA GLN A 234 10.35 5.07 -14.95
C GLN A 234 11.78 5.65 -14.84
N LEU A 235 12.52 5.65 -15.96
CA LEU A 235 13.89 6.20 -15.98
C LEU A 235 13.91 7.71 -15.71
N ALA A 236 12.94 8.46 -16.21
CA ALA A 236 12.83 9.89 -15.94
C ALA A 236 12.55 10.20 -14.46
N VAL A 237 11.67 9.42 -13.81
CA VAL A 237 11.40 9.56 -12.37
C VAL A 237 12.60 9.09 -11.56
N ARG A 238 13.22 7.95 -11.94
CA ARG A 238 14.43 7.43 -11.30
C ARG A 238 15.56 8.48 -11.28
N GLU A 239 15.84 9.11 -12.41
CA GLU A 239 16.87 10.16 -12.49
C GLU A 239 16.54 11.37 -11.59
N ARG A 240 15.24 11.71 -11.47
CA ARG A 240 14.80 12.81 -10.62
C ARG A 240 15.01 12.52 -9.14
N VAL A 241 14.62 11.33 -8.68
CA VAL A 241 14.82 10.94 -7.26
C VAL A 241 16.31 10.78 -6.94
N GLU A 242 17.14 10.35 -7.91
CA GLU A 242 18.59 10.28 -7.76
C GLU A 242 19.20 11.67 -7.59
N ARG A 243 18.79 12.64 -8.41
CA ARG A 243 19.20 14.05 -8.27
C ARG A 243 18.76 14.69 -6.96
N ALA A 244 17.64 14.22 -6.39
CA ALA A 244 17.14 14.62 -5.08
C ALA A 244 17.87 13.93 -3.90
N GLY A 245 18.90 13.11 -4.18
CA GLY A 245 19.75 12.48 -3.18
C GLY A 245 19.37 11.06 -2.79
N ALA A 246 18.29 10.49 -3.35
CA ALA A 246 17.99 9.07 -3.18
C ALA A 246 19.03 8.20 -3.92
N ARG A 247 19.07 6.91 -3.57
CA ARG A 247 19.95 5.91 -4.21
C ARG A 247 19.10 4.83 -4.85
N PRO A 248 18.50 5.11 -6.03
CA PRO A 248 17.64 4.13 -6.69
C PRO A 248 18.48 2.96 -7.26
N THR A 249 17.90 1.77 -7.21
CA THR A 249 18.46 0.59 -7.87
C THR A 249 18.54 0.79 -9.40
N PRO A 250 19.31 -0.03 -10.12
CA PRO A 250 19.06 -0.25 -11.53
C PRO A 250 17.61 -0.70 -11.76
N VAL A 251 17.14 -0.62 -13.00
CA VAL A 251 15.86 -1.24 -13.40
C VAL A 251 15.98 -2.76 -13.23
N ILE A 252 15.03 -3.35 -12.54
CA ILE A 252 14.94 -4.79 -12.29
C ILE A 252 13.73 -5.32 -13.03
N ASP A 253 13.92 -6.33 -13.87
CA ASP A 253 12.84 -7.05 -14.53
C ASP A 253 12.17 -7.99 -13.52
N ARG A 254 10.91 -7.71 -13.20
CA ARG A 254 10.07 -8.54 -12.32
C ARG A 254 9.17 -9.49 -13.10
N PHE A 255 9.41 -9.63 -14.42
CA PHE A 255 8.67 -10.44 -15.33
C PHE A 255 7.28 -9.90 -15.71
N TRP A 256 6.53 -9.39 -14.75
CA TRP A 256 5.17 -8.84 -14.92
C TRP A 256 5.17 -7.32 -15.05
N PHE A 257 6.21 -6.68 -14.53
CA PHE A 257 6.48 -5.24 -14.57
C PHE A 257 7.97 -5.02 -14.30
N ARG A 258 8.43 -3.81 -14.54
CA ARG A 258 9.79 -3.38 -14.21
C ARG A 258 9.78 -2.55 -12.94
N SER A 259 10.78 -2.74 -12.12
CA SER A 259 10.88 -2.12 -10.79
C SER A 259 12.17 -1.31 -10.63
N VAL A 260 12.05 -0.20 -9.91
CA VAL A 260 13.18 0.55 -9.36
C VAL A 260 12.88 0.84 -7.89
N TYR A 261 13.77 0.45 -6.99
CA TYR A 261 13.60 0.65 -5.55
C TYR A 261 14.48 1.77 -5.04
N PHE A 262 13.99 2.55 -4.08
CA PHE A 262 14.76 3.56 -3.37
C PHE A 262 14.15 3.84 -1.99
N LEU A 263 15.00 4.25 -1.04
CA LEU A 263 14.49 4.82 0.21
C LEU A 263 14.17 6.30 -0.04
N GLU A 264 12.93 6.71 0.32
CA GLU A 264 12.65 8.14 0.42
C GLU A 264 13.42 8.73 1.62
N PRO A 265 13.51 10.06 1.80
CA PRO A 265 14.39 10.67 2.81
C PRO A 265 14.14 10.24 4.25
N GLY A 266 12.89 9.89 4.62
CA GLY A 266 12.54 9.40 5.95
C GLY A 266 12.94 7.95 6.18
N GLY A 267 13.14 7.18 5.12
CA GLY A 267 13.61 5.79 5.16
C GLY A 267 12.58 4.74 4.81
N VAL A 268 11.38 5.11 4.39
CA VAL A 268 10.39 4.18 3.84
C VAL A 268 10.85 3.71 2.46
N LEU A 269 10.79 2.41 2.20
CA LEU A 269 11.13 1.86 0.89
C LEU A 269 10.00 2.11 -0.11
N PHE A 270 10.34 2.83 -1.18
CA PHE A 270 9.47 3.07 -2.33
C PHE A 270 9.94 2.27 -3.54
N GLU A 271 9.00 1.96 -4.39
CA GLU A 271 9.19 1.32 -5.68
C GLU A 271 8.54 2.17 -6.79
N LEU A 272 9.15 2.22 -7.96
CA LEU A 272 8.53 2.64 -9.20
C LEU A 272 8.22 1.38 -10.01
N ALA A 273 6.94 1.12 -10.28
CA ALA A 273 6.50 -0.07 -11.01
C ALA A 273 5.82 0.35 -12.33
N THR A 274 6.22 -0.27 -13.46
CA THR A 274 5.56 -0.03 -14.74
C THR A 274 4.19 -0.71 -14.79
N GLU A 275 3.23 -0.11 -15.49
CA GLU A 275 1.89 -0.69 -15.69
C GLU A 275 1.86 -1.78 -16.77
N GLY A 276 2.90 -1.88 -17.55
CA GLY A 276 3.05 -2.88 -18.59
C GLY A 276 3.99 -4.04 -18.17
N PRO A 277 3.98 -5.14 -18.94
CA PRO A 277 4.84 -6.27 -18.66
C PRO A 277 6.32 -5.91 -18.68
N GLY A 278 7.08 -6.66 -17.90
CA GLY A 278 8.54 -6.55 -17.82
C GLY A 278 9.24 -7.07 -19.07
#